data_a09c2197bacaa6da804dac4ef8f3fd75
#
_entry.id   a09c2197bacaa6da804dac4ef8f3fd75
#
_cell.length_a   1.000
_cell.length_b   1.000
_cell.length_c   1.000
_cell.angle_alpha   90.00
_cell.angle_beta   90.00
_cell.angle_gamma   90.00
#
_symmetry.space_group_name_H-M   'P 1'
#
loop_
_entity.id
_entity.type
_entity.pdbx_description
1 polymer ?
#
loop_
_entity_poly.entity_id
_entity_poly.type
_entity_poly.pdbx_seq_one_letter_code
_entity_poly.pdbx_strand_id
1 'polypeptide(L)'
;MGSVVPEAINKLSAVHDNLRSDNPEDWSNAVHSCRRILQDLADAIYPAREDKVIDAGGKPKTIKLGKDNYINRIVAFVEERSASERFSHIVGSHLGFLGDRLDSVFQAAQKGSHDVIVSQVEADRYVVYTYLTVGDVIGLL
;
A
#
# COMPACT_ATOMS: atom_id res chain seq x y z
N MET A 1 -10.12 -3.35 -16.66
CA MET A 1 -10.24 -2.69 -15.35
C MET A 1 -11.06 -3.47 -14.35
N GLY A 2 -12.10 -4.17 -14.76
CA GLY A 2 -12.91 -5.01 -13.87
C GLY A 2 -12.17 -6.14 -13.17
N SER A 3 -11.00 -6.56 -13.67
CA SER A 3 -10.23 -7.65 -13.06
C SER A 3 -9.41 -7.21 -11.83
N VAL A 4 -9.09 -5.93 -11.69
CA VAL A 4 -8.27 -5.43 -10.57
C VAL A 4 -9.05 -5.49 -9.26
N VAL A 5 -10.33 -5.09 -9.29
CA VAL A 5 -11.19 -5.00 -8.11
C VAL A 5 -11.46 -6.39 -7.49
N PRO A 6 -11.98 -7.38 -8.24
CA PRO A 6 -12.25 -8.70 -7.68
C PRO A 6 -10.98 -9.39 -7.19
N GLU A 7 -9.88 -9.25 -7.93
CA GLU A 7 -8.61 -9.87 -7.56
C GLU A 7 -8.06 -9.33 -6.25
N ALA A 8 -8.05 -7.99 -6.09
CA ALA A 8 -7.59 -7.35 -4.86
C ALA A 8 -8.46 -7.75 -3.67
N ILE A 9 -9.79 -7.78 -3.82
CA ILE A 9 -10.72 -8.18 -2.77
C ILE A 9 -10.49 -9.64 -2.37
N ASN A 10 -10.33 -10.53 -3.34
CA ASN A 10 -10.09 -11.95 -3.07
C ASN A 10 -8.78 -12.16 -2.32
N LYS A 11 -7.72 -11.46 -2.70
CA LYS A 11 -6.43 -11.53 -2.01
C LYS A 11 -6.53 -11.04 -0.57
N LEU A 12 -7.22 -9.93 -0.33
CA LEU A 12 -7.41 -9.38 1.01
C LEU A 12 -8.24 -10.32 1.88
N SER A 13 -9.28 -10.92 1.32
CA SER A 13 -10.11 -11.88 2.03
C SER A 13 -9.29 -13.11 2.44
N ALA A 14 -8.45 -13.64 1.55
CA ALA A 14 -7.57 -14.75 1.85
C ALA A 14 -6.56 -14.41 2.94
N VAL A 15 -5.99 -13.20 2.91
CA VAL A 15 -5.06 -12.72 3.93
C VAL A 15 -5.74 -12.63 5.28
N HIS A 16 -6.96 -12.09 5.32
CA HIS A 16 -7.74 -11.98 6.57
C HIS A 16 -8.03 -13.36 7.16
N ASP A 17 -8.38 -14.33 6.35
CA ASP A 17 -8.65 -15.69 6.80
C ASP A 17 -7.40 -16.35 7.40
N ASN A 18 -6.22 -16.05 6.87
CA ASN A 18 -4.94 -16.57 7.37
C ASN A 18 -4.53 -15.95 8.71
N LEU A 19 -5.11 -14.83 9.11
CA LEU A 19 -4.76 -14.15 10.37
C LEU A 19 -5.32 -14.85 11.61
N ARG A 20 -6.14 -15.87 11.47
CA ARG A 20 -6.70 -16.61 12.62
C ARG A 20 -5.69 -17.51 13.31
N SER A 21 -4.46 -17.54 12.83
CA SER A 21 -3.36 -18.29 13.42
C SER A 21 -2.73 -17.56 14.59
N ASP A 22 -2.26 -18.30 15.58
CA ASP A 22 -1.50 -17.74 16.72
C ASP A 22 0.00 -17.62 16.42
N ASN A 23 0.42 -17.89 15.18
CA ASN A 23 1.82 -17.93 14.79
C ASN A 23 2.27 -16.54 14.29
N PRO A 24 3.28 -15.89 14.95
CA PRO A 24 3.81 -14.60 14.50
C PRO A 24 4.33 -14.59 13.07
N GLU A 25 4.82 -15.72 12.57
CA GLU A 25 5.27 -15.82 11.19
C GLU A 25 4.11 -15.64 10.21
N ASP A 26 2.94 -16.18 10.53
CA ASP A 26 1.73 -15.99 9.71
C ASP A 26 1.28 -14.53 9.71
N TRP A 27 1.43 -13.83 10.83
CA TRP A 27 1.12 -12.39 10.92
C TRP A 27 2.05 -11.59 10.02
N SER A 28 3.35 -11.89 10.05
CA SER A 28 4.34 -11.25 9.19
C SER A 28 4.04 -11.52 7.71
N ASN A 29 3.69 -12.76 7.36
CA ASN A 29 3.33 -13.14 5.99
C ASN A 29 2.08 -12.41 5.51
N ALA A 30 1.09 -12.21 6.39
CA ALA A 30 -0.11 -11.44 6.06
C ALA A 30 0.23 -10.00 5.71
N VAL A 31 1.13 -9.37 6.45
CA VAL A 31 1.59 -8.00 6.17
C VAL A 31 2.36 -7.94 4.85
N HIS A 32 3.21 -8.92 4.56
CA HIS A 32 3.90 -9.01 3.27
C HIS A 32 2.91 -9.13 2.11
N SER A 33 1.83 -9.88 2.30
CA SER A 33 0.77 -10.01 1.30
C SER A 33 0.07 -8.69 1.04
N CYS A 34 -0.18 -7.89 2.09
CA CYS A 34 -0.74 -6.54 1.95
C CYS A 34 0.18 -5.65 1.09
N ARG A 35 1.48 -5.69 1.35
CA ARG A 35 2.46 -4.94 0.57
C ARG A 35 2.41 -5.33 -0.91
N ARG A 36 2.35 -6.63 -1.18
CA ARG A 36 2.26 -7.16 -2.55
C ARG A 36 0.98 -6.72 -3.25
N ILE A 37 -0.15 -6.73 -2.53
CA ILE A 37 -1.43 -6.26 -3.07
C ILE A 37 -1.32 -4.81 -3.53
N LEU A 38 -0.69 -3.95 -2.74
CA LEU A 38 -0.48 -2.54 -3.11
C LEU A 38 0.47 -2.41 -4.30
N GLN A 39 1.53 -3.22 -4.37
CA GLN A 39 2.43 -3.23 -5.53
C GLN A 39 1.69 -3.63 -6.81
N ASP A 40 0.90 -4.69 -6.74
CA ASP A 40 0.11 -5.17 -7.88
C ASP A 40 -0.91 -4.13 -8.31
N LEU A 41 -1.55 -3.46 -7.36
CA LEU A 41 -2.48 -2.37 -7.65
C LEU A 41 -1.76 -1.23 -8.39
N ALA A 42 -0.61 -0.81 -7.89
CA ALA A 42 0.18 0.24 -8.53
C ALA A 42 0.56 -0.15 -9.97
N ASP A 43 1.01 -1.37 -10.17
CA ASP A 43 1.36 -1.86 -11.50
C ASP A 43 0.18 -1.82 -12.47
N ALA A 44 -1.02 -2.08 -11.98
CA ALA A 44 -2.23 -2.09 -12.80
C ALA A 44 -2.74 -0.69 -13.14
N ILE A 45 -2.69 0.26 -12.19
CA ILE A 45 -3.32 1.58 -12.36
C ILE A 45 -2.34 2.69 -12.71
N TYR A 46 -1.07 2.56 -12.33
CA TYR A 46 -0.05 3.57 -12.57
C TYR A 46 1.32 2.89 -12.73
N PRO A 47 1.57 2.28 -13.90
CA PRO A 47 2.82 1.53 -14.12
C PRO A 47 4.07 2.36 -13.87
N ALA A 48 5.17 1.69 -13.53
CA ALA A 48 6.46 2.32 -13.29
C ALA A 48 6.87 3.20 -14.48
N ARG A 49 7.45 4.35 -14.20
CA ARG A 49 7.84 5.36 -15.18
C ARG A 49 8.97 6.22 -14.64
N GLU A 50 9.38 7.19 -15.47
CA GLU A 50 10.41 8.15 -15.08
C GLU A 50 9.94 9.01 -13.90
N ASP A 51 10.90 9.46 -13.10
CA ASP A 51 10.63 10.30 -11.95
C ASP A 51 10.03 11.63 -12.41
N LYS A 52 9.16 12.18 -11.54
CA LYS A 52 8.49 13.45 -11.79
C LYS A 52 9.15 14.54 -10.97
N VAL A 53 9.41 15.66 -11.60
CA VAL A 53 9.92 16.86 -10.90
C VAL A 53 8.79 17.86 -10.75
N ILE A 54 8.53 18.28 -9.52
CA ILE A 54 7.53 19.27 -9.19
C ILE A 54 8.17 20.47 -8.52
N ASP A 55 7.50 21.62 -8.56
CA ASP A 55 7.91 22.82 -7.81
C ASP A 55 7.23 22.79 -6.43
N ALA A 56 8.04 22.66 -5.39
CA ALA A 56 7.57 22.63 -4.02
C ALA A 56 8.12 23.87 -3.28
N GLY A 57 7.32 24.94 -3.27
CA GLY A 57 7.69 26.18 -2.60
C GLY A 57 8.92 26.87 -3.19
N GLY A 58 9.04 26.88 -4.52
CA GLY A 58 10.16 27.50 -5.24
C GLY A 58 11.39 26.62 -5.39
N LYS A 59 11.35 25.39 -4.87
CA LYS A 59 12.45 24.42 -5.00
C LYS A 59 11.98 23.18 -5.80
N PRO A 60 12.80 22.67 -6.72
CA PRO A 60 12.44 21.45 -7.42
C PRO A 60 12.47 20.26 -6.46
N LYS A 61 11.42 19.45 -6.52
CA LYS A 61 11.31 18.20 -5.77
C LYS A 61 11.10 17.04 -6.72
N THR A 62 11.94 16.03 -6.60
CA THR A 62 11.82 14.81 -7.42
C THR A 62 10.96 13.78 -6.70
N ILE A 63 9.93 13.30 -7.39
CA ILE A 63 9.08 12.21 -6.91
C ILE A 63 9.43 10.96 -7.71
N LYS A 64 9.92 9.95 -7.02
CA LYS A 64 10.32 8.70 -7.64
C LYS A 64 9.10 7.87 -8.00
N LEU A 65 9.01 7.43 -9.24
CA LEU A 65 7.87 6.67 -9.79
C LEU A 65 8.34 5.35 -10.41
N GLY A 66 9.47 4.84 -9.98
CA GLY A 66 10.01 3.57 -10.46
C GLY A 66 9.27 2.37 -9.89
N LYS A 67 9.76 1.19 -10.24
CA LYS A 67 9.15 -0.10 -9.86
C LYS A 67 8.98 -0.25 -8.36
N ASP A 68 9.97 0.15 -7.57
CA ASP A 68 9.96 -0.02 -6.12
C ASP A 68 9.19 1.07 -5.38
N ASN A 69 8.75 2.10 -6.09
CA ASN A 69 8.08 3.27 -5.52
C ASN A 69 6.55 3.16 -5.66
N TYR A 70 5.99 2.01 -5.27
CA TYR A 70 4.57 1.72 -5.46
C TYR A 70 3.65 2.71 -4.74
N ILE A 71 4.01 3.15 -3.54
CA ILE A 71 3.21 4.14 -2.80
C ILE A 71 3.16 5.47 -3.55
N ASN A 72 4.30 5.97 -4.02
CA ASN A 72 4.34 7.22 -4.79
C ASN A 72 3.51 7.11 -6.07
N ARG A 73 3.52 5.95 -6.72
CA ARG A 73 2.72 5.72 -7.93
C ARG A 73 1.22 5.76 -7.63
N ILE A 74 0.80 5.14 -6.53
CA ILE A 74 -0.62 5.18 -6.14
C ILE A 74 -1.03 6.59 -5.74
N VAL A 75 -0.18 7.31 -5.00
CA VAL A 75 -0.45 8.72 -4.62
C VAL A 75 -0.61 9.58 -5.88
N ALA A 76 0.28 9.42 -6.86
CA ALA A 76 0.19 10.15 -8.12
C ALA A 76 -1.13 9.86 -8.85
N PHE A 77 -1.56 8.61 -8.87
CA PHE A 77 -2.86 8.23 -9.45
C PHE A 77 -4.01 8.94 -8.74
N VAL A 78 -4.02 8.93 -7.41
CA VAL A 78 -5.06 9.59 -6.61
C VAL A 78 -5.10 11.09 -6.89
N GLU A 79 -3.95 11.74 -6.91
CA GLU A 79 -3.86 13.19 -7.19
C GLU A 79 -4.37 13.54 -8.58
N GLU A 80 -4.06 12.72 -9.58
CA GLU A 80 -4.47 12.96 -10.96
C GLU A 80 -5.95 12.66 -11.20
N ARG A 81 -6.54 11.74 -10.44
CA ARG A 81 -7.93 11.31 -10.65
C ARG A 81 -8.93 12.00 -9.74
N SER A 82 -8.52 12.42 -8.55
CA SER A 82 -9.43 13.03 -7.60
C SER A 82 -9.68 14.50 -7.93
N ALA A 83 -10.96 14.91 -7.92
CA ALA A 83 -11.35 16.31 -8.04
C ALA A 83 -11.24 17.05 -6.71
N SER A 84 -11.05 16.34 -5.59
CA SER A 84 -10.97 16.91 -4.25
C SER A 84 -9.54 16.87 -3.73
N GLU A 85 -8.94 18.04 -3.52
CA GLU A 85 -7.62 18.13 -2.90
C GLU A 85 -7.61 17.55 -1.47
N ARG A 86 -8.70 17.76 -0.74
CA ARG A 86 -8.84 17.23 0.61
C ARG A 86 -8.83 15.71 0.61
N PHE A 87 -9.56 15.08 -0.29
CA PHE A 87 -9.59 13.63 -0.43
C PHE A 87 -8.21 13.10 -0.81
N SER A 88 -7.55 13.71 -1.80
CA SER A 88 -6.20 13.33 -2.23
C SER A 88 -5.21 13.43 -1.09
N HIS A 89 -5.28 14.48 -0.28
CA HIS A 89 -4.39 14.69 0.85
C HIS A 89 -4.59 13.62 1.93
N ILE A 90 -5.83 13.31 2.26
CA ILE A 90 -6.17 12.30 3.27
C ILE A 90 -5.70 10.91 2.82
N VAL A 91 -6.04 10.52 1.61
CA VAL A 91 -5.66 9.20 1.07
C VAL A 91 -4.14 9.12 0.92
N GLY A 92 -3.49 10.17 0.46
CA GLY A 92 -2.03 10.23 0.35
C GLY A 92 -1.33 10.08 1.69
N SER A 93 -1.86 10.70 2.75
CA SER A 93 -1.33 10.56 4.11
C SER A 93 -1.47 9.12 4.63
N HIS A 94 -2.63 8.49 4.40
CA HIS A 94 -2.85 7.10 4.77
C HIS A 94 -1.91 6.15 4.03
N LEU A 95 -1.72 6.37 2.74
CA LEU A 95 -0.82 5.57 1.92
C LEU A 95 0.62 5.69 2.39
N GLY A 96 1.08 6.91 2.69
CA GLY A 96 2.43 7.13 3.19
C GLY A 96 2.67 6.42 4.51
N PHE A 97 1.75 6.55 5.46
CA PHE A 97 1.83 5.89 6.75
C PHE A 97 1.82 4.37 6.61
N LEU A 98 0.86 3.83 5.85
CA LEU A 98 0.74 2.40 5.64
C LEU A 98 1.96 1.82 4.94
N GLY A 99 2.44 2.49 3.89
CA GLY A 99 3.62 2.06 3.14
C GLY A 99 4.87 2.00 4.00
N ASP A 100 5.10 3.02 4.83
CA ASP A 100 6.23 3.03 5.75
C ASP A 100 6.18 1.85 6.73
N ARG A 101 5.00 1.54 7.25
CA ARG A 101 4.82 0.42 8.18
C ARG A 101 5.04 -0.92 7.48
N LEU A 102 4.45 -1.12 6.31
CA LEU A 102 4.60 -2.36 5.56
C LEU A 102 6.04 -2.60 5.12
N ASP A 103 6.73 -1.56 4.65
CA ASP A 103 8.13 -1.65 4.24
C ASP A 103 9.05 -1.92 5.43
N SER A 104 8.75 -1.33 6.59
CA SER A 104 9.50 -1.58 7.81
C SER A 104 9.44 -3.05 8.23
N VAL A 105 8.26 -3.65 8.18
CA VAL A 105 8.09 -5.08 8.48
C VAL A 105 8.83 -5.94 7.46
N PHE A 106 8.72 -5.59 6.18
CA PHE A 106 9.40 -6.30 5.10
C PHE A 106 10.92 -6.28 5.27
N GLN A 107 11.50 -5.10 5.55
CA GLN A 107 12.94 -4.96 5.74
C GLN A 107 13.44 -5.72 6.97
N ALA A 108 12.68 -5.69 8.05
CA ALA A 108 13.04 -6.44 9.27
C ALA A 108 13.05 -7.95 9.00
N ALA A 109 12.07 -8.46 8.26
CA ALA A 109 12.01 -9.87 7.89
C ALA A 109 13.19 -10.28 7.01
N GLN A 110 13.62 -9.39 6.10
CA GLN A 110 14.80 -9.63 5.26
C GLN A 110 16.09 -9.77 6.09
N LYS A 111 16.14 -9.10 7.23
CA LYS A 111 17.27 -9.19 8.17
C LYS A 111 17.13 -10.37 9.14
N GLY A 112 16.14 -11.24 8.95
CA GLY A 112 15.91 -12.40 9.78
C GLY A 112 15.05 -12.17 11.02
N SER A 113 14.48 -10.98 11.18
CA SER A 113 13.61 -10.67 12.31
C SER A 113 12.15 -10.92 11.94
N HIS A 114 11.50 -11.88 12.60
CA HIS A 114 10.10 -12.25 12.36
C HIS A 114 9.15 -11.83 13.47
N ASP A 115 9.68 -11.22 14.53
CA ASP A 115 8.92 -10.81 15.72
C ASP A 115 8.66 -9.31 15.79
N VAL A 116 8.74 -8.62 14.66
CA VAL A 116 8.42 -7.19 14.55
C VAL A 116 6.93 -6.94 14.78
N ILE A 117 6.09 -7.90 14.39
CA ILE A 117 4.66 -7.87 14.67
C ILE A 117 4.41 -8.72 15.91
N VAL A 118 4.03 -8.05 16.98
CA VAL A 118 3.92 -8.67 18.31
C VAL A 118 2.53 -9.20 18.62
N SER A 119 1.53 -8.94 17.76
CA SER A 119 0.16 -9.39 18.02
C SER A 119 -0.63 -9.58 16.74
N GLN A 120 -1.61 -10.47 16.81
CA GLN A 120 -2.61 -10.66 15.75
C GLN A 120 -3.39 -9.36 15.49
N VAL A 121 -3.67 -8.61 16.55
CA VAL A 121 -4.42 -7.33 16.44
C VAL A 121 -3.65 -6.34 15.57
N GLU A 122 -2.33 -6.26 15.73
CA GLU A 122 -1.51 -5.37 14.91
C GLU A 122 -1.56 -5.79 13.44
N ALA A 123 -1.38 -7.08 13.15
CA ALA A 123 -1.44 -7.59 11.77
C ALA A 123 -2.82 -7.35 11.15
N ASP A 124 -3.88 -7.58 11.93
CA ASP A 124 -5.25 -7.36 11.49
C ASP A 124 -5.50 -5.89 11.10
N ARG A 125 -4.93 -4.95 11.86
CA ARG A 125 -5.03 -3.52 11.52
C ARG A 125 -4.42 -3.22 10.16
N TYR A 126 -3.27 -3.78 9.85
CA TYR A 126 -2.62 -3.55 8.55
C TYR A 126 -3.48 -4.09 7.40
N VAL A 127 -4.13 -5.22 7.61
CA VAL A 127 -5.06 -5.78 6.62
C VAL A 127 -6.26 -4.85 6.43
N VAL A 128 -6.86 -4.37 7.52
CA VAL A 128 -7.99 -3.44 7.47
C VAL A 128 -7.61 -2.13 6.80
N TYR A 129 -6.46 -1.55 7.14
CA TYR A 129 -6.00 -0.31 6.52
C TYR A 129 -5.74 -0.50 5.03
N THR A 130 -5.15 -1.62 4.64
CA THR A 130 -4.93 -1.94 3.23
C THR A 130 -6.25 -2.06 2.49
N TYR A 131 -7.23 -2.76 3.07
CA TYR A 131 -8.56 -2.90 2.50
C TYR A 131 -9.22 -1.54 2.26
N LEU A 132 -9.21 -0.67 3.28
CA LEU A 132 -9.83 0.67 3.18
C LEU A 132 -9.11 1.53 2.13
N THR A 133 -7.78 1.48 2.11
CA THR A 133 -6.98 2.25 1.16
C THR A 133 -7.21 1.78 -0.28
N VAL A 134 -7.23 0.48 -0.49
CA VAL A 134 -7.54 -0.11 -1.81
C VAL A 134 -8.94 0.31 -2.25
N GLY A 135 -9.92 0.29 -1.33
CA GLY A 135 -11.28 0.74 -1.62
C GLY A 135 -11.34 2.19 -2.06
N ASP A 136 -10.63 3.08 -1.38
CA ASP A 136 -10.56 4.50 -1.74
C ASP A 136 -9.99 4.70 -3.15
N VAL A 137 -8.93 3.96 -3.48
CA VAL A 137 -8.27 4.05 -4.78
C VAL A 137 -9.17 3.50 -5.88
N ILE A 138 -9.78 2.35 -5.66
CA ILE A 138 -10.69 1.70 -6.62
C ILE A 138 -11.88 2.59 -6.92
N GLY A 139 -12.36 3.35 -5.94
CA GLY A 139 -13.45 4.30 -6.12
C GLY A 139 -13.16 5.40 -7.13
N LEU A 140 -11.89 5.61 -7.49
CA LEU A 140 -11.47 6.61 -8.49
C LEU A 140 -11.34 6.02 -9.90
N LEU A 141 -11.46 4.73 -10.05
CA LEU A 141 -11.45 4.10 -11.36
C LEU A 141 -12.74 4.40 -12.10
#